data_f06c690139a11020b0709bad308013c5
#
_entry.id   f06c690139a11020b0709bad308013c5
#
_cell.length_a   1.000
_cell.length_b   1.000
_cell.length_c   1.000
_cell.angle_alpha   90.00
_cell.angle_beta   90.00
_cell.angle_gamma   90.00
#
_symmetry.space_group_name_H-M   'P 1'
#
loop_
_entity.id
_entity.type
_entity.pdbx_description
1 polymer ?
#
loop_
_entity_poly.entity_id
_entity_poly.type
_entity_poly.pdbx_seq_one_letter_code
_entity_poly.pdbx_strand_id
1 'polypeptide(L)'
;MIVIKYGGNALPDHNTSDPVLEAIADAFLDGEQIVLVHGGGPQIDAALEEKGLGKNKVAGYRVTDEEVFNVVQSVLSGQVLRSIVNYLIGSEVNAVGLSASDGGLIRARKFKPTVDGKSVDIGYVGEVDEINPMILETLMTEGFLPVISPVATDNDGVGFNINADLVAAAVGGALRADSVIFLTDVDGIYRAWPDKSSLISEISIDELKQIAPSFVDGMSPKVKAAISAIDSGAFSVRIANGTDLASVLDALDNQGGTLVSA
;
A
#
# COMPACT_ATOMS: atom_id res chain seq x y z
N MET A 1 -0.48 -15.13 -8.36
CA MET A 1 -1.25 -13.91 -8.02
C MET A 1 -0.42 -13.02 -7.11
N ILE A 2 -0.31 -11.75 -7.45
CA ILE A 2 0.54 -10.78 -6.77
C ILE A 2 -0.31 -9.60 -6.29
N VAL A 3 -0.10 -9.15 -5.05
CA VAL A 3 -0.65 -7.87 -4.56
C VAL A 3 0.48 -6.86 -4.51
N ILE A 4 0.35 -5.75 -5.22
CA ILE A 4 1.38 -4.72 -5.31
C ILE A 4 0.92 -3.48 -4.55
N LYS A 5 1.69 -3.06 -3.56
CA LYS A 5 1.53 -1.73 -2.98
C LYS A 5 2.39 -0.74 -3.77
N TYR A 6 1.74 0.17 -4.47
CA TYR A 6 2.35 1.22 -5.28
C TYR A 6 2.14 2.59 -4.63
N GLY A 7 3.20 3.34 -4.40
CA GLY A 7 3.02 4.65 -3.77
C GLY A 7 4.30 5.32 -3.29
N GLY A 8 4.16 6.43 -2.64
CA GLY A 8 5.25 7.32 -2.25
C GLY A 8 5.67 8.21 -3.41
N ASN A 9 6.98 8.39 -3.57
CA ASN A 9 7.55 9.20 -4.65
C ASN A 9 7.51 8.52 -6.04
N ALA A 10 7.01 7.29 -6.12
CA ALA A 10 6.88 6.55 -7.37
C ALA A 10 5.62 6.92 -8.18
N LEU A 11 4.67 7.67 -7.61
CA LEU A 11 3.48 8.15 -8.34
C LEU A 11 3.86 9.37 -9.20
N PRO A 12 3.70 9.30 -10.55
CA PRO A 12 4.07 10.38 -11.43
C PRO A 12 3.11 11.56 -11.39
N ASP A 13 3.56 12.69 -11.90
CA ASP A 13 2.68 13.80 -12.31
C ASP A 13 1.82 13.37 -13.52
N HIS A 14 0.59 13.84 -13.56
CA HIS A 14 -0.52 13.45 -14.46
C HIS A 14 -0.23 13.43 -15.99
N ASN A 15 0.98 13.75 -16.45
CA ASN A 15 1.33 13.89 -17.87
C ASN A 15 2.63 13.18 -18.28
N THR A 16 3.24 12.37 -17.42
CA THR A 16 4.49 11.65 -17.72
C THR A 16 4.27 10.15 -17.81
N SER A 17 5.01 9.51 -18.71
CA SER A 17 5.15 8.05 -18.76
C SER A 17 5.56 7.53 -17.37
N ASP A 18 4.87 6.50 -16.90
CA ASP A 18 5.15 5.84 -15.63
C ASP A 18 5.71 4.45 -15.92
N PRO A 19 7.04 4.29 -15.94
CA PRO A 19 7.64 3.00 -16.27
C PRO A 19 7.30 1.89 -15.27
N VAL A 20 6.91 2.23 -14.05
CA VAL A 20 6.45 1.25 -13.05
C VAL A 20 5.05 0.74 -13.38
N LEU A 21 4.12 1.65 -13.73
CA LEU A 21 2.79 1.24 -14.18
C LEU A 21 2.83 0.51 -15.52
N GLU A 22 3.77 0.87 -16.41
CA GLU A 22 4.01 0.14 -17.66
C GLU A 22 4.45 -1.31 -17.37
N ALA A 23 5.44 -1.50 -16.50
CA ALA A 23 5.88 -2.84 -16.11
C ALA A 23 4.77 -3.67 -15.44
N ILE A 24 3.91 -3.04 -14.63
CA ILE A 24 2.76 -3.70 -14.02
C ILE A 24 1.71 -4.08 -15.09
N ALA A 25 1.48 -3.19 -16.07
CA ALA A 25 0.58 -3.47 -17.19
C ALA A 25 1.08 -4.64 -18.04
N ASP A 26 2.36 -4.65 -18.38
CA ASP A 26 2.98 -5.73 -19.14
C ASP A 26 2.87 -7.07 -18.41
N ALA A 27 3.20 -7.12 -17.11
CA ALA A 27 3.08 -8.33 -16.31
C ALA A 27 1.61 -8.85 -16.27
N PHE A 28 0.63 -7.96 -16.18
CA PHE A 28 -0.78 -8.34 -16.22
C PHE A 28 -1.18 -8.88 -17.60
N LEU A 29 -0.74 -8.25 -18.68
CA LEU A 29 -1.02 -8.69 -20.06
C LEU A 29 -0.34 -10.02 -20.40
N ASP A 30 0.80 -10.31 -19.77
CA ASP A 30 1.50 -11.60 -19.84
C ASP A 30 0.81 -12.72 -19.01
N GLY A 31 -0.27 -12.38 -18.29
CA GLY A 31 -1.14 -13.34 -17.62
C GLY A 31 -1.00 -13.40 -16.10
N GLU A 32 -0.20 -12.53 -15.49
CA GLU A 32 -0.15 -12.43 -14.03
C GLU A 32 -1.47 -11.89 -13.46
N GLN A 33 -1.98 -12.52 -12.42
CA GLN A 33 -3.09 -11.98 -11.65
C GLN A 33 -2.57 -10.93 -10.66
N ILE A 34 -2.95 -9.67 -10.87
CA ILE A 34 -2.45 -8.53 -10.09
C ILE A 34 -3.60 -7.79 -9.42
N VAL A 35 -3.41 -7.44 -8.14
CA VAL A 35 -4.21 -6.43 -7.43
C VAL A 35 -3.27 -5.28 -7.04
N LEU A 36 -3.63 -4.05 -7.38
CA LEU A 36 -2.84 -2.87 -7.09
C LEU A 36 -3.46 -2.06 -5.95
N VAL A 37 -2.70 -1.82 -4.88
CA VAL A 37 -3.08 -0.90 -3.80
C VAL A 37 -2.19 0.31 -3.87
N HIS A 38 -2.77 1.50 -4.02
CA HIS A 38 -1.95 2.70 -4.15
C HIS A 38 -1.90 3.57 -2.89
N GLY A 39 -0.82 4.33 -2.74
CA GLY A 39 -0.68 5.42 -1.79
C GLY A 39 -1.01 6.78 -2.44
N GLY A 40 -0.46 7.86 -1.88
CA GLY A 40 -0.64 9.23 -2.40
C GLY A 40 -0.27 10.30 -1.39
N GLY A 41 0.69 10.00 -0.50
CA GLY A 41 1.14 10.95 0.53
C GLY A 41 1.57 12.30 -0.01
N PRO A 42 2.45 12.38 -1.01
CA PRO A 42 2.87 13.63 -1.63
C PRO A 42 1.72 14.42 -2.25
N GLN A 43 0.79 13.75 -2.94
CA GLN A 43 -0.38 14.37 -3.56
C GLN A 43 -1.35 14.95 -2.51
N ILE A 44 -1.53 14.23 -1.39
CA ILE A 44 -2.29 14.74 -0.25
C ILE A 44 -1.59 15.99 0.33
N ASP A 45 -0.26 15.92 0.53
CA ASP A 45 0.50 17.04 1.09
C ASP A 45 0.41 18.30 0.22
N ALA A 46 0.47 18.14 -1.10
CA ALA A 46 0.28 19.24 -2.05
C ALA A 46 -1.14 19.82 -1.98
N ALA A 47 -2.17 18.98 -1.98
CA ALA A 47 -3.55 19.44 -1.93
C ALA A 47 -3.92 20.13 -0.59
N LEU A 48 -3.33 19.68 0.53
CA LEU A 48 -3.49 20.34 1.83
C LEU A 48 -2.81 21.72 1.83
N GLU A 49 -1.62 21.81 1.23
CA GLU A 49 -0.89 23.10 1.11
C GLU A 49 -1.68 24.12 0.30
N GLU A 50 -2.24 23.72 -0.84
CA GLU A 50 -3.11 24.59 -1.66
C GLU A 50 -4.31 25.14 -0.88
N LYS A 51 -4.83 24.35 0.05
CA LYS A 51 -5.96 24.75 0.91
C LYS A 51 -5.54 25.46 2.20
N GLY A 52 -4.24 25.62 2.45
CA GLY A 52 -3.73 26.18 3.70
C GLY A 52 -3.97 25.31 4.94
N LEU A 53 -4.17 24.00 4.74
CA LEU A 53 -4.39 23.04 5.82
C LEU A 53 -3.08 22.47 6.36
N GLY A 54 -3.07 22.11 7.65
CA GLY A 54 -1.89 21.57 8.32
C GLY A 54 -1.54 20.15 7.85
N LYS A 55 -0.23 19.87 7.81
CA LYS A 55 0.34 18.54 7.46
C LYS A 55 0.83 17.80 8.72
N ASN A 56 0.12 17.92 9.82
CA ASN A 56 0.54 17.39 11.11
C ASN A 56 0.54 15.85 11.11
N LYS A 57 1.59 15.27 11.73
CA LYS A 57 1.70 13.82 11.94
C LYS A 57 1.95 13.51 13.41
N VAL A 58 1.37 12.43 13.89
CA VAL A 58 1.56 11.87 15.24
C VAL A 58 1.92 10.40 15.08
N ALA A 59 3.03 9.99 15.64
CA ALA A 59 3.57 8.61 15.51
C ALA A 59 3.64 8.12 14.05
N GLY A 60 3.94 9.03 13.10
CA GLY A 60 4.01 8.73 11.66
C GLY A 60 2.66 8.76 10.92
N TYR A 61 1.53 8.84 11.63
CA TYR A 61 0.19 8.91 11.04
C TYR A 61 -0.24 10.37 10.86
N ARG A 62 -0.90 10.68 9.75
CA ARG A 62 -1.47 12.01 9.47
C ARG A 62 -2.63 12.28 10.43
N VAL A 63 -2.55 13.37 11.20
CA VAL A 63 -3.72 13.87 11.94
C VAL A 63 -4.77 14.28 10.91
N THR A 64 -5.94 13.67 10.97
CA THR A 64 -6.95 13.73 9.93
C THR A 64 -8.29 14.15 10.56
N ASP A 65 -8.50 15.46 10.74
CA ASP A 65 -9.83 15.97 11.07
C ASP A 65 -10.78 15.86 9.86
N GLU A 66 -12.02 16.33 9.99
CA GLU A 66 -13.03 16.21 8.95
C GLU A 66 -12.63 16.93 7.65
N GLU A 67 -12.05 18.12 7.76
CA GLU A 67 -11.62 18.90 6.59
C GLU A 67 -10.44 18.25 5.87
N VAL A 68 -9.46 17.79 6.63
CA VAL A 68 -8.33 17.01 6.11
C VAL A 68 -8.82 15.69 5.50
N PHE A 69 -9.78 14.99 6.12
CA PHE A 69 -10.32 13.74 5.57
C PHE A 69 -10.98 13.94 4.21
N ASN A 70 -11.78 15.02 4.05
CA ASN A 70 -12.40 15.35 2.77
C ASN A 70 -11.36 15.56 1.66
N VAL A 71 -10.23 16.20 1.97
CA VAL A 71 -9.11 16.34 1.03
C VAL A 71 -8.47 14.98 0.72
N VAL A 72 -8.16 14.20 1.76
CA VAL A 72 -7.56 12.86 1.61
C VAL A 72 -8.40 11.95 0.73
N GLN A 73 -9.70 11.87 0.99
CA GLN A 73 -10.64 11.06 0.20
C GLN A 73 -10.70 11.53 -1.25
N SER A 74 -10.80 12.84 -1.48
CA SER A 74 -10.86 13.41 -2.84
C SER A 74 -9.58 13.12 -3.62
N VAL A 75 -8.42 13.23 -2.99
CA VAL A 75 -7.12 12.95 -3.61
C VAL A 75 -6.95 11.46 -3.87
N LEU A 76 -7.12 10.62 -2.85
CA LEU A 76 -6.86 9.18 -2.99
C LEU A 76 -7.88 8.50 -3.90
N SER A 77 -9.18 8.59 -3.59
CA SER A 77 -10.22 7.87 -4.32
C SER A 77 -10.70 8.59 -5.59
N GLY A 78 -10.38 9.88 -5.73
CA GLY A 78 -10.69 10.68 -6.92
C GLY A 78 -9.47 10.83 -7.84
N GLN A 79 -8.49 11.64 -7.47
CA GLN A 79 -7.42 12.05 -8.37
C GLN A 79 -6.42 10.91 -8.64
N VAL A 80 -5.79 10.37 -7.60
CA VAL A 80 -4.73 9.35 -7.76
C VAL A 80 -5.30 8.06 -8.35
N LEU A 81 -6.40 7.55 -7.78
CA LEU A 81 -7.06 6.34 -8.27
C LEU A 81 -7.42 6.46 -9.76
N ARG A 82 -8.02 7.59 -10.18
CA ARG A 82 -8.40 7.78 -11.57
C ARG A 82 -7.21 7.92 -12.50
N SER A 83 -6.13 8.59 -12.08
CA SER A 83 -4.91 8.67 -12.88
C SER A 83 -4.31 7.30 -13.15
N ILE A 84 -4.18 6.45 -12.14
CA ILE A 84 -3.66 5.09 -12.29
C ILE A 84 -4.55 4.26 -13.21
N VAL A 85 -5.86 4.25 -12.95
CA VAL A 85 -6.82 3.49 -13.78
C VAL A 85 -6.80 3.96 -15.22
N ASN A 86 -6.79 5.27 -15.47
CA ASN A 86 -6.75 5.82 -16.82
C ASN A 86 -5.45 5.45 -17.55
N TYR A 87 -4.30 5.46 -16.84
CA TYR A 87 -3.03 5.01 -17.38
C TYR A 87 -3.09 3.55 -17.82
N LEU A 88 -3.55 2.66 -16.94
CA LEU A 88 -3.67 1.23 -17.21
C LEU A 88 -4.63 0.94 -18.36
N ILE A 89 -5.78 1.64 -18.45
CA ILE A 89 -6.70 1.52 -19.58
C ILE A 89 -6.02 1.99 -20.88
N GLY A 90 -5.24 3.06 -20.84
CA GLY A 90 -4.44 3.53 -21.98
C GLY A 90 -3.37 2.52 -22.44
N SER A 91 -2.96 1.62 -21.54
CA SER A 91 -2.05 0.48 -21.79
C SER A 91 -2.79 -0.83 -22.08
N GLU A 92 -4.05 -0.75 -22.52
CA GLU A 92 -4.91 -1.91 -22.89
C GLU A 92 -5.26 -2.87 -21.74
N VAL A 93 -5.05 -2.47 -20.49
CA VAL A 93 -5.42 -3.24 -19.29
C VAL A 93 -6.86 -2.94 -18.87
N ASN A 94 -7.66 -3.98 -18.65
CA ASN A 94 -9.01 -3.86 -18.09
C ASN A 94 -8.93 -3.50 -16.58
N ALA A 95 -8.61 -2.25 -16.25
CA ALA A 95 -8.46 -1.80 -14.87
C ALA A 95 -9.78 -1.31 -14.28
N VAL A 96 -10.05 -1.68 -13.01
CA VAL A 96 -11.21 -1.20 -12.22
C VAL A 96 -10.73 -0.56 -10.94
N GLY A 97 -11.09 0.72 -10.73
CA GLY A 97 -10.75 1.43 -9.49
C GLY A 97 -11.83 1.30 -8.43
N LEU A 98 -11.40 0.97 -7.21
CA LEU A 98 -12.20 0.79 -6.02
C LEU A 98 -11.68 1.66 -4.87
N SER A 99 -12.57 2.16 -4.04
CA SER A 99 -12.22 2.51 -2.66
C SER A 99 -12.18 1.22 -1.83
N ALA A 100 -11.36 1.16 -0.80
CA ALA A 100 -11.27 -0.04 0.03
C ALA A 100 -12.59 -0.43 0.72
N SER A 101 -13.58 0.45 0.78
CA SER A 101 -14.95 0.14 1.26
C SER A 101 -15.87 -0.48 0.21
N ASP A 102 -15.53 -0.37 -1.09
CA ASP A 102 -16.45 -0.76 -2.16
C ASP A 102 -16.69 -2.28 -2.16
N GLY A 103 -17.92 -2.67 -2.41
CA GLY A 103 -18.32 -4.08 -2.36
C GLY A 103 -18.19 -4.72 -0.98
N GLY A 104 -17.98 -3.95 0.08
CA GLY A 104 -17.73 -4.47 1.44
C GLY A 104 -16.34 -5.11 1.57
N LEU A 105 -15.37 -4.70 0.74
CA LEU A 105 -14.02 -5.25 0.72
C LEU A 105 -13.33 -5.11 2.08
N ILE A 106 -13.25 -3.88 2.60
CA ILE A 106 -12.64 -3.60 3.91
C ILE A 106 -13.64 -2.83 4.78
N ARG A 107 -13.88 -3.35 5.98
CA ARG A 107 -14.46 -2.62 7.08
C ARG A 107 -13.34 -2.04 7.94
N ALA A 108 -13.42 -0.75 8.20
CA ALA A 108 -12.47 -0.05 9.05
C ALA A 108 -12.99 0.06 10.49
N ARG A 109 -12.05 0.24 11.41
CA ARG A 109 -12.34 0.80 12.73
C ARG A 109 -11.40 1.95 13.01
N LYS A 110 -11.81 2.87 13.89
CA LYS A 110 -11.01 4.03 14.25
C LYS A 110 -9.70 3.60 14.91
N PHE A 111 -8.57 4.09 14.39
CA PHE A 111 -7.25 3.85 14.93
C PHE A 111 -6.80 4.99 15.85
N LYS A 112 -6.20 4.65 16.98
CA LYS A 112 -5.61 5.60 17.93
C LYS A 112 -4.19 5.15 18.29
N PRO A 113 -3.15 5.82 17.80
CA PRO A 113 -1.78 5.46 18.14
C PRO A 113 -1.49 5.68 19.62
N THR A 114 -0.54 4.92 20.16
CA THR A 114 -0.03 5.11 21.51
C THR A 114 1.21 5.99 21.46
N VAL A 115 1.20 7.11 22.17
CA VAL A 115 2.32 8.03 22.34
C VAL A 115 2.56 8.19 23.84
N ASP A 116 3.78 7.96 24.29
CA ASP A 116 4.16 8.01 25.71
C ASP A 116 3.21 7.22 26.64
N GLY A 117 2.79 6.04 26.17
CA GLY A 117 1.88 5.14 26.90
C GLY A 117 0.40 5.59 26.92
N LYS A 118 0.04 6.65 26.20
CA LYS A 118 -1.34 7.13 26.10
C LYS A 118 -1.89 6.99 24.69
N SER A 119 -3.15 6.55 24.57
CA SER A 119 -3.88 6.55 23.30
C SER A 119 -4.24 7.98 22.90
N VAL A 120 -3.89 8.36 21.66
CA VAL A 120 -4.11 9.70 21.12
C VAL A 120 -5.13 9.62 20.00
N ASP A 121 -6.17 10.46 20.06
CA ASP A 121 -7.13 10.60 18.97
C ASP A 121 -6.53 11.48 17.87
N ILE A 122 -6.43 10.93 16.67
CA ILE A 122 -5.89 11.60 15.49
C ILE A 122 -6.93 11.79 14.37
N GLY A 123 -8.22 11.73 14.73
CA GLY A 123 -9.34 11.99 13.84
C GLY A 123 -9.77 10.78 13.01
N TYR A 124 -9.97 10.99 11.71
CA TYR A 124 -10.47 9.99 10.76
C TYR A 124 -9.34 9.11 10.19
N VAL A 125 -8.55 8.53 11.08
CA VAL A 125 -7.55 7.52 10.75
C VAL A 125 -8.06 6.17 11.20
N GLY A 126 -8.00 5.20 10.30
CA GLY A 126 -8.50 3.85 10.52
C GLY A 126 -7.42 2.77 10.45
N GLU A 127 -7.82 1.60 10.88
CA GLU A 127 -7.15 0.33 10.64
C GLU A 127 -8.16 -0.67 10.09
N VAL A 128 -7.67 -1.73 9.45
CA VAL A 128 -8.52 -2.81 8.94
C VAL A 128 -9.11 -3.59 10.12
N ASP A 129 -10.43 -3.69 10.15
CA ASP A 129 -11.17 -4.48 11.14
C ASP A 129 -11.57 -5.83 10.56
N GLU A 130 -12.20 -5.81 9.39
CA GLU A 130 -12.58 -7.01 8.64
C GLU A 130 -12.28 -6.83 7.15
N ILE A 131 -12.03 -7.93 6.44
CA ILE A 131 -11.84 -7.96 5.00
C ILE A 131 -12.64 -9.08 4.36
N ASN A 132 -13.33 -8.77 3.24
CA ASN A 132 -14.03 -9.73 2.41
C ASN A 132 -13.53 -9.62 0.97
N PRO A 133 -12.68 -10.53 0.48
CA PRO A 133 -12.05 -10.43 -0.84
C PRO A 133 -12.99 -10.74 -2.01
N MET A 134 -14.26 -11.08 -1.79
CA MET A 134 -15.20 -11.56 -2.82
C MET A 134 -15.27 -10.65 -4.06
N ILE A 135 -15.26 -9.32 -3.87
CA ILE A 135 -15.29 -8.39 -5.00
C ILE A 135 -14.02 -8.48 -5.85
N LEU A 136 -12.86 -8.65 -5.21
CA LEU A 136 -11.58 -8.80 -5.91
C LEU A 136 -11.50 -10.12 -6.66
N GLU A 137 -11.91 -11.22 -6.03
CA GLU A 137 -11.97 -12.55 -6.65
C GLU A 137 -12.87 -12.53 -7.87
N THR A 138 -14.03 -11.87 -7.79
CA THR A 138 -14.97 -11.71 -8.90
C THR A 138 -14.34 -10.93 -10.04
N LEU A 139 -13.73 -9.78 -9.76
CA LEU A 139 -13.11 -8.94 -10.79
C LEU A 139 -11.94 -9.67 -11.48
N MET A 140 -11.06 -10.31 -10.71
CA MET A 140 -9.94 -11.06 -11.27
C MET A 140 -10.40 -12.26 -12.12
N THR A 141 -11.47 -12.95 -11.72
CA THR A 141 -12.05 -14.07 -12.50
C THR A 141 -12.56 -13.58 -13.85
N GLU A 142 -13.12 -12.37 -13.91
CA GLU A 142 -13.61 -11.75 -15.15
C GLU A 142 -12.51 -11.01 -15.94
N GLY A 143 -11.23 -11.14 -15.55
CA GLY A 143 -10.09 -10.59 -16.28
C GLY A 143 -9.86 -9.09 -16.05
N PHE A 144 -10.27 -8.55 -14.89
CA PHE A 144 -9.98 -7.18 -14.53
C PHE A 144 -8.77 -7.08 -13.58
N LEU A 145 -8.04 -5.96 -13.66
CA LEU A 145 -7.04 -5.56 -12.68
C LEU A 145 -7.67 -4.59 -11.66
N PRO A 146 -7.91 -5.01 -10.40
CA PRO A 146 -8.42 -4.10 -9.38
C PRO A 146 -7.33 -3.12 -8.91
N VAL A 147 -7.69 -1.83 -8.84
CA VAL A 147 -6.87 -0.76 -8.26
C VAL A 147 -7.57 -0.20 -7.04
N ILE A 148 -6.94 -0.21 -5.87
CA ILE A 148 -7.57 0.08 -4.59
C ILE A 148 -6.97 1.33 -3.96
N SER A 149 -7.80 2.31 -3.64
CA SER A 149 -7.43 3.43 -2.78
C SER A 149 -7.65 3.08 -1.30
N PRO A 150 -6.77 3.50 -0.37
CA PRO A 150 -6.81 3.08 1.03
C PRO A 150 -7.77 3.93 1.88
N VAL A 151 -8.99 4.10 1.39
CA VAL A 151 -10.08 4.77 2.11
C VAL A 151 -11.20 3.76 2.33
N ALA A 152 -11.53 3.47 3.59
CA ALA A 152 -12.57 2.52 3.95
C ALA A 152 -13.56 3.11 4.95
N THR A 153 -14.68 2.42 5.19
CA THR A 153 -15.71 2.86 6.12
C THR A 153 -15.90 1.85 7.26
N ASP A 154 -16.41 2.34 8.40
CA ASP A 154 -16.92 1.47 9.46
C ASP A 154 -18.37 1.01 9.18
N ASN A 155 -18.98 0.36 10.16
CA ASN A 155 -20.37 -0.12 10.09
C ASN A 155 -21.41 1.00 10.00
N ASP A 156 -21.07 2.18 10.46
CA ASP A 156 -21.95 3.36 10.46
C ASP A 156 -21.78 4.20 9.19
N GLY A 157 -20.88 3.79 8.27
CA GLY A 157 -20.57 4.50 7.04
C GLY A 157 -19.59 5.67 7.25
N VAL A 158 -18.95 5.76 8.41
CA VAL A 158 -17.93 6.78 8.66
C VAL A 158 -16.65 6.40 7.94
N GLY A 159 -16.13 7.32 7.11
CA GLY A 159 -14.92 7.11 6.34
C GLY A 159 -13.63 7.28 7.15
N PHE A 160 -12.62 6.48 6.82
CA PHE A 160 -11.29 6.54 7.43
C PHE A 160 -10.18 6.43 6.37
N ASN A 161 -9.12 7.21 6.60
CA ASN A 161 -7.84 7.07 5.90
C ASN A 161 -7.05 5.93 6.56
N ILE A 162 -6.69 4.91 5.79
CA ILE A 162 -5.89 3.78 6.27
C ILE A 162 -4.50 3.86 5.62
N ASN A 163 -3.47 3.37 6.29
CA ASN A 163 -2.15 3.21 5.69
C ASN A 163 -2.21 2.20 4.54
N ALA A 164 -1.75 2.59 3.35
CA ALA A 164 -1.80 1.76 2.15
C ALA A 164 -1.01 0.45 2.29
N ASP A 165 0.10 0.43 3.06
CA ASP A 165 0.86 -0.79 3.33
C ASP A 165 -0.01 -1.79 4.11
N LEU A 166 -0.82 -1.31 5.08
CA LEU A 166 -1.73 -2.17 5.85
C LEU A 166 -2.91 -2.66 5.01
N VAL A 167 -3.43 -1.84 4.10
CA VAL A 167 -4.47 -2.28 3.14
C VAL A 167 -3.92 -3.37 2.23
N ALA A 168 -2.72 -3.17 1.66
CA ALA A 168 -2.08 -4.17 0.80
C ALA A 168 -1.79 -5.48 1.55
N ALA A 169 -1.33 -5.38 2.81
CA ALA A 169 -1.10 -6.52 3.68
C ALA A 169 -2.40 -7.32 3.91
N ALA A 170 -3.50 -6.64 4.26
CA ALA A 170 -4.79 -7.28 4.49
C ALA A 170 -5.35 -7.93 3.22
N VAL A 171 -5.28 -7.24 2.08
CA VAL A 171 -5.71 -7.76 0.77
C VAL A 171 -4.89 -8.99 0.39
N GLY A 172 -3.55 -8.91 0.50
CA GLY A 172 -2.67 -10.02 0.19
C GLY A 172 -2.89 -11.24 1.07
N GLY A 173 -3.12 -11.02 2.37
CA GLY A 173 -3.45 -12.10 3.31
C GLY A 173 -4.78 -12.76 2.99
N ALA A 174 -5.85 -11.96 2.79
CA ALA A 174 -7.20 -12.47 2.51
C ALA A 174 -7.28 -13.25 1.18
N LEU A 175 -6.56 -12.81 0.16
CA LEU A 175 -6.44 -13.48 -1.12
C LEU A 175 -5.44 -14.65 -1.11
N ARG A 176 -4.69 -14.85 -0.01
CA ARG A 176 -3.58 -15.83 0.06
C ARG A 176 -2.61 -15.65 -1.11
N ALA A 177 -2.20 -14.39 -1.33
CA ALA A 177 -1.35 -14.03 -2.45
C ALA A 177 0.00 -14.78 -2.39
N ASP A 178 0.52 -15.19 -3.55
CA ASP A 178 1.85 -15.81 -3.65
C ASP A 178 2.92 -14.82 -3.19
N SER A 179 2.73 -13.53 -3.52
CA SER A 179 3.60 -12.46 -3.04
C SER A 179 2.83 -11.15 -2.81
N VAL A 180 3.19 -10.44 -1.74
CA VAL A 180 2.82 -9.03 -1.54
C VAL A 180 4.06 -8.19 -1.77
N ILE A 181 4.07 -7.37 -2.82
CA ILE A 181 5.21 -6.52 -3.18
C ILE A 181 4.98 -5.10 -2.64
N PHE A 182 5.83 -4.66 -1.72
CA PHE A 182 5.86 -3.27 -1.25
C PHE A 182 6.89 -2.48 -2.05
N LEU A 183 6.46 -1.69 -3.01
CA LEU A 183 7.29 -0.73 -3.72
C LEU A 183 7.49 0.51 -2.85
N THR A 184 8.74 0.84 -2.56
CA THR A 184 9.16 1.87 -1.61
C THR A 184 10.33 2.69 -2.19
N ASP A 185 10.87 3.61 -1.42
CA ASP A 185 12.01 4.47 -1.77
C ASP A 185 13.37 3.91 -1.31
N VAL A 186 13.41 2.67 -0.85
CA VAL A 186 14.62 1.96 -0.44
C VAL A 186 14.70 0.58 -1.08
N ASP A 187 15.91 0.03 -1.24
CA ASP A 187 16.13 -1.22 -1.96
C ASP A 187 15.60 -2.47 -1.21
N GLY A 188 15.27 -2.34 0.08
CA GLY A 188 14.77 -3.41 0.93
C GLY A 188 14.96 -3.10 2.42
N ILE A 189 15.04 -4.14 3.26
CA ILE A 189 15.28 -4.03 4.69
C ILE A 189 16.80 -4.07 4.94
N TYR A 190 17.30 -3.11 5.69
CA TYR A 190 18.71 -3.03 6.10
C TYR A 190 18.85 -3.35 7.58
N ARG A 191 19.79 -4.24 7.95
CA ARG A 191 20.08 -4.54 9.36
C ARG A 191 20.62 -3.33 10.13
N ALA A 192 21.36 -2.47 9.45
CA ALA A 192 22.06 -1.32 10.06
C ALA A 192 22.08 -0.11 9.11
N TRP A 193 20.91 0.52 8.91
CA TRP A 193 20.83 1.76 8.13
C TRP A 193 21.70 2.86 8.74
N PRO A 194 22.49 3.66 7.97
CA PRO A 194 22.52 3.76 6.49
C PRO A 194 23.56 2.86 5.78
N ASP A 195 24.10 1.85 6.44
CA ASP A 195 25.04 0.90 5.81
C ASP A 195 24.31 0.06 4.74
N LYS A 196 24.53 0.42 3.48
CA LYS A 196 23.94 -0.29 2.34
C LYS A 196 24.38 -1.74 2.19
N SER A 197 25.55 -2.10 2.73
CA SER A 197 26.04 -3.47 2.73
C SER A 197 25.27 -4.39 3.68
N SER A 198 24.47 -3.81 4.56
CA SER A 198 23.62 -4.52 5.51
C SER A 198 22.23 -4.89 4.96
N LEU A 199 22.01 -4.74 3.64
CA LEU A 199 20.78 -5.15 2.98
C LEU A 199 20.52 -6.65 3.20
N ILE A 200 19.33 -6.96 3.65
CA ILE A 200 18.85 -8.34 3.85
C ILE A 200 18.23 -8.79 2.52
N SER A 201 18.79 -9.78 1.87
CA SER A 201 18.23 -10.34 0.64
C SER A 201 17.04 -11.26 0.92
N GLU A 202 17.13 -12.05 2.02
CA GLU A 202 16.09 -12.98 2.44
C GLU A 202 16.07 -13.10 3.96
N ILE A 203 14.87 -13.20 4.54
CA ILE A 203 14.66 -13.36 5.97
C ILE A 203 13.36 -14.14 6.24
N SER A 204 13.38 -15.05 7.20
CA SER A 204 12.15 -15.70 7.64
C SER A 204 11.27 -14.77 8.47
N ILE A 205 9.96 -15.04 8.47
CA ILE A 205 9.02 -14.26 9.29
C ILE A 205 9.38 -14.29 10.78
N ASP A 206 9.87 -15.41 11.29
CA ASP A 206 10.24 -15.55 12.69
C ASP A 206 11.47 -14.70 13.03
N GLU A 207 12.49 -14.67 12.16
CA GLU A 207 13.65 -13.79 12.35
C GLU A 207 13.24 -12.33 12.22
N LEU A 208 12.40 -11.99 11.25
CA LEU A 208 11.91 -10.61 11.08
C LEU A 208 11.15 -10.13 12.33
N LYS A 209 10.30 -10.97 12.92
CA LYS A 209 9.59 -10.65 14.18
C LYS A 209 10.56 -10.39 15.33
N GLN A 210 11.67 -11.14 15.42
CA GLN A 210 12.68 -10.94 16.45
C GLN A 210 13.40 -9.60 16.32
N ILE A 211 13.75 -9.18 15.09
CA ILE A 211 14.46 -7.93 14.86
C ILE A 211 13.53 -6.72 14.65
N ALA A 212 12.23 -6.93 14.49
CA ALA A 212 11.24 -5.86 14.24
C ALA A 212 11.31 -4.70 15.25
N PRO A 213 11.53 -4.94 16.58
CA PRO A 213 11.66 -3.84 17.54
C PRO A 213 12.87 -2.92 17.34
N SER A 214 13.88 -3.33 16.57
CA SER A 214 15.07 -2.52 16.27
C SER A 214 14.84 -1.49 15.16
N PHE A 215 13.78 -1.64 14.37
CA PHE A 215 13.48 -0.71 13.28
C PHE A 215 12.73 0.52 13.81
N VAL A 216 13.18 1.68 13.36
CA VAL A 216 12.61 2.97 13.70
C VAL A 216 12.12 3.70 12.46
N ASP A 217 11.41 4.79 12.63
CA ASP A 217 10.97 5.71 11.58
C ASP A 217 10.25 5.02 10.40
N GLY A 218 10.62 5.36 9.17
CA GLY A 218 9.95 4.91 7.93
C GLY A 218 10.01 3.40 7.67
N MET A 219 10.96 2.65 8.25
CA MET A 219 11.07 1.20 8.06
C MET A 219 10.11 0.43 8.99
N SER A 220 9.87 0.91 10.21
CA SER A 220 9.00 0.23 11.18
C SER A 220 7.58 -0.05 10.64
N PRO A 221 6.87 0.88 9.97
CA PRO A 221 5.57 0.58 9.36
C PRO A 221 5.62 -0.49 8.27
N LYS A 222 6.67 -0.52 7.43
CA LYS A 222 6.85 -1.49 6.35
C LYS A 222 7.09 -2.90 6.90
N VAL A 223 7.94 -3.02 7.91
CA VAL A 223 8.19 -4.29 8.60
C VAL A 223 6.91 -4.81 9.26
N LYS A 224 6.13 -3.94 9.91
CA LYS A 224 4.83 -4.32 10.49
C LYS A 224 3.84 -4.79 9.42
N ALA A 225 3.77 -4.10 8.28
CA ALA A 225 2.90 -4.50 7.18
C ALA A 225 3.34 -5.85 6.58
N ALA A 226 4.65 -6.09 6.43
CA ALA A 226 5.17 -7.36 5.95
C ALA A 226 4.80 -8.52 6.89
N ILE A 227 4.99 -8.34 8.20
CA ILE A 227 4.58 -9.31 9.21
C ILE A 227 3.06 -9.55 9.15
N SER A 228 2.27 -8.47 9.08
CA SER A 228 0.81 -8.57 9.00
C SER A 228 0.34 -9.32 7.77
N ALA A 229 0.95 -9.13 6.61
CA ALA A 229 0.59 -9.81 5.38
C ALA A 229 0.76 -11.34 5.51
N ILE A 230 1.90 -11.79 6.02
CA ILE A 230 2.17 -13.23 6.20
C ILE A 230 1.29 -13.82 7.31
N ASP A 231 1.16 -13.14 8.45
CA ASP A 231 0.31 -13.60 9.56
C ASP A 231 -1.18 -13.70 9.15
N SER A 232 -1.59 -12.92 8.13
CA SER A 232 -2.94 -12.94 7.56
C SER A 232 -3.11 -13.97 6.42
N GLY A 233 -2.05 -14.64 5.95
CA GLY A 233 -2.14 -15.74 5.01
C GLY A 233 -1.42 -15.57 3.67
N ALA A 234 -0.73 -14.46 3.40
CA ALA A 234 0.13 -14.34 2.23
C ALA A 234 1.32 -15.32 2.32
N PHE A 235 1.76 -15.88 1.19
CA PHE A 235 2.87 -16.85 1.20
C PHE A 235 4.24 -16.18 1.30
N SER A 236 4.39 -15.01 0.74
CA SER A 236 5.63 -14.22 0.85
C SER A 236 5.36 -12.73 0.78
N VAL A 237 6.35 -11.96 1.22
CA VAL A 237 6.38 -10.51 1.05
C VAL A 237 7.71 -10.12 0.43
N ARG A 238 7.67 -9.18 -0.53
CA ARG A 238 8.88 -8.57 -1.09
C ARG A 238 8.87 -7.06 -0.88
N ILE A 239 9.99 -6.52 -0.41
CA ILE A 239 10.19 -5.07 -0.27
C ILE A 239 11.26 -4.68 -1.28
N ALA A 240 10.92 -3.78 -2.22
CA ALA A 240 11.79 -3.40 -3.33
C ALA A 240 11.71 -1.89 -3.60
N ASN A 241 12.72 -1.37 -4.31
CA ASN A 241 12.79 0.03 -4.68
C ASN A 241 11.87 0.32 -5.88
N GLY A 242 10.73 0.98 -5.59
CA GLY A 242 9.76 1.39 -6.62
C GLY A 242 10.15 2.64 -7.41
N THR A 243 11.30 3.25 -7.12
CA THR A 243 11.84 4.39 -7.88
C THR A 243 12.87 3.96 -8.93
N ASP A 244 13.25 2.68 -8.93
CA ASP A 244 14.17 2.07 -9.87
C ASP A 244 13.47 0.97 -10.67
N LEU A 245 13.31 1.17 -11.97
CA LEU A 245 12.60 0.23 -12.85
C LEU A 245 13.22 -1.17 -12.82
N ALA A 246 14.55 -1.29 -12.77
CA ALA A 246 15.19 -2.60 -12.71
C ALA A 246 14.80 -3.37 -11.45
N SER A 247 14.76 -2.70 -10.29
CA SER A 247 14.29 -3.29 -9.03
C SER A 247 12.81 -3.70 -9.08
N VAL A 248 11.97 -2.96 -9.82
CA VAL A 248 10.55 -3.31 -10.02
C VAL A 248 10.40 -4.56 -10.87
N LEU A 249 11.11 -4.64 -12.00
CA LEU A 249 11.12 -5.80 -12.88
C LEU A 249 11.62 -7.05 -12.13
N ASP A 250 12.74 -6.92 -11.41
CA ASP A 250 13.25 -8.02 -10.56
C ASP A 250 12.19 -8.47 -9.54
N ALA A 251 11.48 -7.52 -8.90
CA ALA A 251 10.46 -7.86 -7.91
C ALA A 251 9.25 -8.58 -8.52
N LEU A 252 8.81 -8.20 -9.72
CA LEU A 252 7.76 -8.88 -10.47
C LEU A 252 8.19 -10.31 -10.86
N ASP A 253 9.45 -10.51 -11.22
CA ASP A 253 10.07 -11.83 -11.49
C ASP A 253 10.44 -12.61 -10.20
N ASN A 254 9.95 -12.15 -9.06
CA ASN A 254 10.22 -12.74 -7.75
C ASN A 254 11.72 -12.74 -7.35
N GLN A 255 12.46 -11.72 -7.78
CA GLN A 255 13.90 -11.50 -7.52
C GLN A 255 14.13 -10.14 -6.85
N GLY A 256 15.40 -9.89 -6.44
CA GLY A 256 15.81 -8.60 -5.88
C GLY A 256 15.13 -8.20 -4.57
N GLY A 257 15.47 -7.04 -4.06
CA GLY A 257 14.92 -6.51 -2.82
C GLY A 257 15.15 -7.37 -1.58
N THR A 258 14.25 -7.29 -0.62
CA THR A 258 14.20 -8.20 0.55
C THR A 258 13.00 -9.13 0.42
N LEU A 259 13.24 -10.44 0.36
CA LEU A 259 12.21 -11.47 0.47
C LEU A 259 11.96 -11.80 1.95
N VAL A 260 10.71 -11.75 2.38
CA VAL A 260 10.25 -12.27 3.66
C VAL A 260 9.41 -13.51 3.37
N SER A 261 9.83 -14.66 3.86
CA SER A 261 9.13 -15.95 3.70
C SER A 261 8.41 -16.39 4.97
N ALA A 262 7.33 -17.13 4.80
CA ALA A 262 6.55 -17.71 5.90
C ALA A 262 7.34 -18.79 6.66
#